data_9530027cdabdd76c0b57df9684dd3510
#
_entry.id   9530027cdabdd76c0b57df9684dd3510
#
_cell.length_a   1.000
_cell.length_b   1.000
_cell.length_c   1.000
_cell.angle_alpha   90.00
_cell.angle_beta   90.00
_cell.angle_gamma   90.00
#
_symmetry.space_group_name_H-M   'P 1'
#
loop_
_entity.id
_entity.type
_entity.pdbx_description
1 polymer ?
#
loop_
_entity_poly.entity_id
_entity_poly.type
_entity_poly.pdbx_seq_one_letter_code
_entity_poly.pdbx_strand_id
1 'polypeptide(L)'
;MEEEFILVIPARLESTRLPRKLLLKIEGESIIQRTYNKALEALKDKKKIIIATDSSEIEAHCKTFNARTIMTSKDCLTGTDRIAEVAERIPSKQYINLQGDEPIFP
;
A
#
# COMPACT_ATOMS: atom_id res chain seq x y z
N MET A 1 -13.16 -10.14 21.12
CA MET A 1 -12.46 -8.87 20.89
C MET A 1 -11.51 -9.00 19.74
N GLU A 2 -11.68 -8.21 18.77
CA GLU A 2 -10.84 -8.28 17.61
C GLU A 2 -9.53 -7.59 17.83
N GLU A 3 -8.54 -8.02 17.12
CA GLU A 3 -7.28 -7.36 17.12
C GLU A 3 -7.32 -6.13 16.27
N GLU A 4 -6.67 -5.12 16.74
CA GLU A 4 -6.59 -3.89 15.97
C GLU A 4 -5.25 -3.84 15.29
N PHE A 5 -5.28 -4.00 13.98
CA PHE A 5 -4.08 -3.80 13.18
C PHE A 5 -4.46 -3.22 11.83
N ILE A 6 -3.52 -2.57 11.23
CA ILE A 6 -3.66 -2.01 9.89
C ILE A 6 -2.51 -2.53 9.06
N LEU A 7 -2.80 -3.09 7.90
CA LEU A 7 -1.78 -3.47 6.95
C LEU A 7 -1.54 -2.29 6.03
N VAL A 8 -0.32 -1.79 6.04
CA VAL A 8 0.05 -0.62 5.24
C VAL A 8 0.91 -1.08 4.08
N ILE A 9 0.53 -0.69 2.87
CA ILE A 9 1.30 -0.97 1.67
C ILE A 9 1.91 0.35 1.22
N PRO A 10 3.18 0.63 1.58
CA PRO A 10 3.83 1.85 1.10
C PRO A 10 4.09 1.72 -0.39
N ALA A 11 3.76 2.75 -1.13
CA ALA A 11 3.87 2.70 -2.58
C ALA A 11 4.44 4.00 -3.11
N ARG A 12 5.61 3.93 -3.74
CA ARG A 12 6.23 5.08 -4.38
C ARG A 12 6.18 4.89 -5.87
N LEU A 13 5.91 5.99 -6.58
CA LEU A 13 5.92 5.94 -8.03
C LEU A 13 7.33 5.76 -8.56
N GLU A 14 8.28 6.50 -7.99
CA GLU A 14 9.64 6.48 -8.46
C GLU A 14 10.47 5.45 -7.74
N SER A 15 11.29 4.76 -8.49
CA SER A 15 12.18 3.77 -7.96
C SER A 15 13.54 3.99 -8.63
N THR A 16 14.62 3.76 -7.89
CA THR A 16 15.94 3.95 -8.48
C THR A 16 16.23 2.94 -9.58
N ARG A 17 15.63 1.76 -9.50
CA ARG A 17 15.89 0.72 -10.48
C ARG A 17 14.93 0.74 -11.63
N LEU A 18 13.67 0.89 -11.35
CA LEU A 18 12.64 0.78 -12.36
C LEU A 18 11.55 1.76 -12.03
N PRO A 19 11.64 2.98 -12.57
CA PRO A 19 10.60 3.98 -12.30
C PRO A 19 9.23 3.47 -12.69
N ARG A 20 8.23 3.83 -11.90
CA ARG A 20 6.84 3.46 -12.13
C ARG A 20 6.61 1.95 -12.09
N LYS A 21 7.49 1.22 -11.39
CA LYS A 21 7.39 -0.23 -11.32
C LYS A 21 6.03 -0.70 -10.83
N LEU A 22 5.48 -0.01 -9.83
CA LEU A 22 4.24 -0.46 -9.22
C LEU A 22 3.05 -0.35 -10.16
N LEU A 23 3.15 0.48 -11.20
CA LEU A 23 2.08 0.63 -12.17
C LEU A 23 2.24 -0.27 -13.38
N LEU A 24 3.34 -1.03 -13.46
CA LEU A 24 3.52 -1.98 -14.55
C LEU A 24 2.48 -3.08 -14.44
N LYS A 25 1.94 -3.45 -15.58
CA LYS A 25 0.88 -4.45 -15.63
C LYS A 25 1.42 -5.80 -16.07
N ILE A 26 0.97 -6.83 -15.38
CA ILE A 26 1.25 -8.21 -15.75
C ILE A 26 -0.10 -8.87 -15.92
N GLU A 27 -0.40 -9.29 -17.14
CA GLU A 27 -1.67 -9.95 -17.44
C GLU A 27 -2.86 -9.09 -17.01
N GLY A 28 -2.75 -7.78 -17.29
CA GLY A 28 -3.87 -6.89 -17.08
C GLY A 28 -3.96 -6.23 -15.73
N GLU A 29 -3.14 -6.65 -14.77
CA GLU A 29 -3.16 -6.07 -13.44
C GLU A 29 -1.81 -5.46 -13.11
N SER A 30 -1.82 -4.27 -12.51
CA SER A 30 -0.59 -3.66 -12.08
C SER A 30 -0.01 -4.41 -10.89
N ILE A 31 1.30 -4.20 -10.67
CA ILE A 31 1.96 -4.86 -9.56
C ILE A 31 1.33 -4.45 -8.23
N ILE A 32 1.00 -3.16 -8.06
CA ILE A 32 0.39 -2.72 -6.80
C ILE A 32 -0.99 -3.35 -6.62
N GLN A 33 -1.74 -3.52 -7.71
CA GLN A 33 -3.05 -4.15 -7.61
C GLN A 33 -2.91 -5.62 -7.22
N ARG A 34 -1.92 -6.31 -7.76
CA ARG A 34 -1.70 -7.71 -7.40
C ARG A 34 -1.34 -7.85 -5.93
N THR A 35 -0.49 -6.95 -5.44
CA THR A 35 -0.13 -6.98 -4.03
C THR A 35 -1.35 -6.72 -3.15
N TYR A 36 -2.14 -5.72 -3.53
CA TYR A 36 -3.35 -5.40 -2.78
C TYR A 36 -4.33 -6.58 -2.79
N ASN A 37 -4.53 -7.21 -3.94
CA ASN A 37 -5.46 -8.32 -4.04
C ASN A 37 -5.02 -9.49 -3.18
N LYS A 38 -3.72 -9.75 -3.10
CA LYS A 38 -3.21 -10.81 -2.24
C LYS A 38 -3.46 -10.51 -0.77
N ALA A 39 -3.25 -9.26 -0.38
CA ALA A 39 -3.51 -8.86 1.00
C ALA A 39 -4.99 -8.99 1.32
N LEU A 40 -5.84 -8.58 0.40
CA LEU A 40 -7.27 -8.67 0.61
C LEU A 40 -7.72 -10.12 0.71
N GLU A 41 -7.12 -10.99 -0.10
CA GLU A 41 -7.42 -12.41 -0.05
C GLU A 41 -7.09 -12.99 1.33
N ALA A 42 -5.96 -12.53 1.88
CA ALA A 42 -5.52 -13.05 3.17
C ALA A 42 -6.35 -12.51 4.33
N LEU A 43 -6.64 -11.21 4.31
CA LEU A 43 -7.31 -10.56 5.43
C LEU A 43 -8.82 -10.53 5.31
N LYS A 44 -9.32 -10.49 4.08
CA LYS A 44 -10.76 -10.48 3.80
C LYS A 44 -11.48 -9.28 4.41
N ASP A 45 -10.76 -8.19 4.62
CA ASP A 45 -11.33 -7.00 5.23
C ASP A 45 -10.62 -5.77 4.66
N LYS A 46 -11.30 -5.07 3.76
CA LYS A 46 -10.73 -3.89 3.11
C LYS A 46 -10.37 -2.80 4.10
N LYS A 47 -11.06 -2.74 5.22
CA LYS A 47 -10.84 -1.68 6.19
C LYS A 47 -9.47 -1.78 6.84
N LYS A 48 -8.88 -2.96 6.80
CA LYS A 48 -7.58 -3.17 7.43
C LYS A 48 -6.41 -2.97 6.48
N ILE A 49 -6.67 -2.60 5.23
CA ILE A 49 -5.61 -2.46 4.23
C ILE A 49 -5.59 -1.03 3.72
N ILE A 50 -4.43 -0.39 3.81
CA ILE A 50 -4.27 0.98 3.37
C ILE A 50 -3.05 1.07 2.48
N ILE A 51 -3.20 1.67 1.31
CA ILE A 51 -2.09 1.97 0.43
C ILE A 51 -1.64 3.39 0.73
N ALA A 52 -0.40 3.55 1.15
CA ALA A 52 0.15 4.86 1.51
C ALA A 52 1.11 5.30 0.41
N THR A 53 0.81 6.42 -0.22
CA THR A 53 1.61 6.87 -1.35
C THR A 53 1.71 8.38 -1.35
N ASP A 54 2.77 8.89 -2.00
CA ASP A 54 2.91 10.32 -2.21
C ASP A 54 2.60 10.69 -3.67
N SER A 55 2.06 9.77 -4.43
CA SER A 55 1.81 9.96 -5.84
C SER A 55 0.32 10.00 -6.12
N SER A 56 -0.14 11.12 -6.69
CA SER A 56 -1.55 11.21 -7.07
C SER A 56 -1.88 10.22 -8.19
N GLU A 57 -0.89 9.86 -9.00
CA GLU A 57 -1.12 8.88 -10.05
C GLU A 57 -1.39 7.50 -9.45
N ILE A 58 -0.61 7.10 -8.45
CA ILE A 58 -0.86 5.83 -7.78
C ILE A 58 -2.19 5.88 -7.05
N GLU A 59 -2.50 7.00 -6.41
CA GLU A 59 -3.77 7.12 -5.72
C GLU A 59 -4.94 6.94 -6.69
N ALA A 60 -4.89 7.62 -7.83
CA ALA A 60 -5.97 7.51 -8.81
C ALA A 60 -6.08 6.08 -9.32
N HIS A 61 -4.94 5.44 -9.57
CA HIS A 61 -4.96 4.07 -10.05
C HIS A 61 -5.58 3.13 -9.02
N CYS A 62 -5.25 3.32 -7.75
CA CYS A 62 -5.78 2.44 -6.71
C CYS A 62 -7.27 2.60 -6.53
N LYS A 63 -7.80 3.77 -6.85
CA LYS A 63 -9.25 3.95 -6.78
C LYS A 63 -9.99 3.12 -7.81
N THR A 64 -9.32 2.75 -8.90
CA THR A 64 -9.98 1.93 -9.91
C THR A 64 -10.32 0.54 -9.42
N PHE A 65 -9.68 0.08 -8.35
CA PHE A 65 -10.06 -1.20 -7.75
C PHE A 65 -10.49 -1.04 -6.30
N ASN A 66 -10.93 0.17 -5.96
CA ASN A 66 -11.58 0.45 -4.68
C ASN A 66 -10.69 0.25 -3.46
N ALA A 67 -9.39 0.45 -3.62
CA ALA A 67 -8.47 0.34 -2.51
C ALA A 67 -8.49 1.62 -1.69
N ARG A 68 -8.36 1.46 -0.38
CA ARG A 68 -8.27 2.60 0.51
C ARG A 68 -6.87 3.17 0.45
N THR A 69 -6.76 4.47 0.21
CA THR A 69 -5.46 5.12 0.07
C THR A 69 -5.33 6.31 1.00
N ILE A 70 -4.10 6.59 1.38
CA ILE A 70 -3.76 7.78 2.14
C ILE A 70 -2.57 8.44 1.46
N MET A 71 -2.69 9.75 1.23
CA MET A 71 -1.57 10.50 0.68
C MET A 71 -0.60 10.86 1.80
N THR A 72 0.66 10.52 1.60
CA THR A 72 1.72 10.79 2.56
C THR A 72 2.71 11.78 1.98
N SER A 73 3.59 12.30 2.84
CA SER A 73 4.55 13.30 2.45
C SER A 73 5.59 12.73 1.49
N LYS A 74 6.05 13.59 0.57
CA LYS A 74 7.15 13.20 -0.30
C LYS A 74 8.46 13.13 0.44
N ASP A 75 8.50 13.65 1.66
CA ASP A 75 9.72 13.63 2.46
C ASP A 75 9.95 12.29 3.14
N CYS A 76 9.03 11.35 3.01
CA CYS A 76 9.23 10.02 3.57
C CYS A 76 10.34 9.32 2.81
N LEU A 77 11.43 9.01 3.50
CA LEU A 77 12.59 8.38 2.87
C LEU A 77 12.48 6.86 2.85
N THR A 78 11.71 6.28 3.75
CA THR A 78 11.58 4.84 3.87
C THR A 78 10.13 4.46 4.04
N GLY A 79 9.85 3.17 3.89
CA GLY A 79 8.51 2.67 4.18
C GLY A 79 8.12 2.89 5.62
N THR A 80 9.11 2.80 6.53
CA THR A 80 8.85 3.03 7.94
C THR A 80 8.39 4.45 8.21
N ASP A 81 9.02 5.44 7.56
CA ASP A 81 8.60 6.82 7.68
C ASP A 81 7.17 6.99 7.22
N ARG A 82 6.81 6.32 6.14
CA ARG A 82 5.48 6.43 5.57
C ARG A 82 4.45 5.81 6.49
N ILE A 83 4.79 4.69 7.10
CA ILE A 83 3.88 4.05 8.05
C ILE A 83 3.68 4.93 9.28
N ALA A 84 4.73 5.61 9.73
CA ALA A 84 4.61 6.51 10.87
C ALA A 84 3.60 7.63 10.55
N GLU A 85 3.63 8.14 9.34
CA GLU A 85 2.69 9.18 8.95
C GLU A 85 1.27 8.64 8.91
N VAL A 86 1.08 7.40 8.44
CA VAL A 86 -0.23 6.78 8.48
C VAL A 86 -0.71 6.64 9.91
N ALA A 87 0.19 6.26 10.82
CA ALA A 87 -0.17 6.07 12.21
C ALA A 87 -0.67 7.35 12.85
N GLU A 88 -0.17 8.49 12.43
CA GLU A 88 -0.64 9.76 12.95
C GLU A 88 -2.10 10.02 12.55
N ARG A 89 -2.52 9.52 11.42
CA ARG A 89 -3.84 9.78 10.90
C ARG A 89 -4.84 8.68 11.25
N ILE A 90 -4.36 7.45 11.31
CA ILE A 90 -5.22 6.30 11.56
C ILE A 90 -4.61 5.50 12.70
N PRO A 91 -5.00 5.79 13.94
CA PRO A 91 -4.43 5.07 15.08
C PRO A 91 -4.83 3.60 15.07
N SER A 92 -3.91 2.76 15.45
CA SER A 92 -4.16 1.34 15.61
C SER A 92 -3.12 0.79 16.56
N LYS A 93 -3.37 -0.39 17.06
CA LYS A 93 -2.42 -1.00 17.98
C LYS A 93 -1.22 -1.55 17.26
N GLN A 94 -1.39 -1.98 16.02
CA GLN A 94 -0.30 -2.57 15.27
C GLN A 94 -0.37 -2.14 13.83
N TYR A 95 0.79 -2.04 13.20
CA TYR A 95 0.88 -1.73 11.78
C TYR A 95 1.78 -2.76 11.13
N ILE A 96 1.26 -3.40 10.08
CA ILE A 96 2.00 -4.40 9.33
C ILE A 96 2.44 -3.77 8.03
N ASN A 97 3.73 -3.89 7.73
CA ASN A 97 4.32 -3.28 6.54
C ASN A 97 4.46 -4.33 5.44
N LEU A 98 3.79 -4.10 4.32
CA LEU A 98 3.91 -4.96 3.15
C LEU A 98 4.29 -4.08 1.97
N GLN A 99 5.50 -4.28 1.43
CA GLN A 99 5.95 -3.48 0.31
C GLN A 99 5.05 -3.68 -0.91
N GLY A 100 4.85 -2.60 -1.67
CA GLY A 100 3.92 -2.62 -2.80
C GLY A 100 4.26 -3.63 -3.88
N ASP A 101 5.52 -4.05 -3.97
CA ASP A 101 5.94 -5.02 -4.96
C ASP A 101 6.41 -6.32 -4.33
N GLU A 102 6.14 -6.52 -3.06
CA GLU A 102 6.60 -7.71 -2.36
C GLU A 102 5.63 -8.85 -2.61
N PRO A 103 6.12 -9.98 -3.10
CA PRO A 103 5.24 -11.13 -3.27
C PRO A 103 4.84 -11.70 -1.93
N ILE A 104 3.60 -12.18 -1.87
CA ILE A 104 3.11 -12.83 -0.67
C ILE A 104 3.12 -14.32 -0.95
N PHE A 105 3.96 -15.03 -0.22
CA PHE A 105 4.08 -16.46 -0.39
C PHE A 105 3.55 -17.20 0.79
N PRO A 106 3.04 -18.37 0.53
CA PRO A 106 2.68 -19.25 1.62
C PRO A 106 3.92 -19.66 2.38
#